data_1e1d387b9cdd4e907368626529e7e741
#
_entry.id   1e1d387b9cdd4e907368626529e7e741
#
_cell.length_a   1.000
_cell.length_b   1.000
_cell.length_c   1.000
_cell.angle_alpha   90.00
_cell.angle_beta   90.00
_cell.angle_gamma   90.00
#
_symmetry.space_group_name_H-M   'P 1'
#
loop_
_entity.id
_entity.type
_entity.pdbx_description
1 polymer ?
#
loop_
_entity_poly.entity_id
_entity_poly.type
_entity_poly.pdbx_seq_one_letter_code
_entity_poly.pdbx_strand_id
1 'polypeptide(L)'
;MRQALTYDDIQLIPNYSDIPTRQNISLAVNVSRNWAINIPIVGSCMDTVTEYEMAATLMEMGGVGCIHRFMSIEDQVEQVKKLNSFRDSDITLSHLPIMAAVGVVGDYLDRAVALEEAGCNIILIDVAHGHHSNMEVALTELKANLEDYTDVIAGNIATTDAAEDLIAWGADGLRVGIGGGSLCTTRVKTGFGVPNVTSITDVFKVADNAGVPIMADGGIKSSGDIAKALAVGADCVMVGSLLAGTKESPGAILETPAG
;
A
#
# COMPACT_ATOMS: atom_id res chain seq x y z
N MET A 1 -13.42 24.57 13.36
CA MET A 1 -12.94 23.18 13.30
C MET A 1 -13.82 22.43 12.31
N ARG A 2 -13.23 21.58 11.46
CA ARG A 2 -13.96 20.73 10.50
C ARG A 2 -14.28 19.40 11.16
N GLN A 3 -15.48 18.84 10.96
CA GLN A 3 -15.79 17.47 11.34
C GLN A 3 -15.06 16.52 10.40
N ALA A 4 -14.48 15.44 10.94
CA ALA A 4 -13.80 14.41 10.18
C ALA A 4 -14.26 13.02 10.64
N LEU A 5 -14.32 12.05 9.72
CA LEU A 5 -14.97 10.76 9.90
C LEU A 5 -13.97 9.60 9.74
N THR A 6 -14.13 8.58 10.59
CA THR A 6 -13.48 7.26 10.48
C THR A 6 -14.43 6.24 9.85
N TYR A 7 -13.97 5.00 9.64
CA TYR A 7 -14.84 3.91 9.17
C TYR A 7 -15.96 3.58 10.17
N ASP A 8 -15.74 3.79 11.47
CA ASP A 8 -16.74 3.52 12.50
C ASP A 8 -17.89 4.56 12.50
N ASP A 9 -17.65 5.75 11.92
CA ASP A 9 -18.62 6.85 11.87
C ASP A 9 -19.61 6.76 10.71
N ILE A 10 -19.40 5.83 9.76
CA ILE A 10 -20.24 5.72 8.56
C ILE A 10 -20.79 4.32 8.35
N GLN A 11 -21.89 4.24 7.60
CA GLN A 11 -22.44 3.00 7.05
C GLN A 11 -22.78 3.20 5.57
N LEU A 12 -22.59 2.14 4.77
CA LEU A 12 -23.04 2.16 3.38
C LEU A 12 -24.54 1.90 3.34
N ILE A 13 -25.27 2.73 2.61
CA ILE A 13 -26.72 2.58 2.43
C ILE A 13 -26.95 1.52 1.34
N PRO A 14 -27.67 0.42 1.63
CA PRO A 14 -27.97 -0.58 0.61
C PRO A 14 -28.96 0.01 -0.42
N ASN A 15 -28.57 -0.05 -1.69
CA ASN A 15 -29.39 0.37 -2.80
C ASN A 15 -29.93 -0.84 -3.59
N TYR A 16 -30.86 -0.60 -4.51
CA TYR A 16 -31.29 -1.61 -5.47
C TYR A 16 -30.10 -2.16 -6.23
N SER A 17 -30.06 -3.50 -6.38
CA SER A 17 -29.01 -4.21 -7.13
C SER A 17 -29.66 -5.17 -8.12
N ASP A 18 -29.17 -5.18 -9.34
CA ASP A 18 -29.50 -6.11 -10.41
C ASP A 18 -28.44 -7.23 -10.56
N ILE A 19 -27.49 -7.30 -9.63
CA ILE A 19 -26.40 -8.30 -9.62
C ILE A 19 -26.95 -9.64 -9.11
N PRO A 20 -27.07 -10.67 -9.98
CA PRO A 20 -27.75 -11.92 -9.61
C PRO A 20 -26.88 -12.84 -8.75
N THR A 21 -25.54 -12.71 -8.82
CA THR A 21 -24.59 -13.56 -8.10
C THR A 21 -23.27 -12.86 -7.86
N ARG A 22 -22.62 -13.16 -6.72
CA ARG A 22 -21.29 -12.67 -6.38
C ARG A 22 -20.18 -13.24 -7.26
N GLN A 23 -20.40 -14.37 -7.92
CA GLN A 23 -19.41 -15.06 -8.74
C GLN A 23 -19.00 -14.28 -10.00
N ASN A 24 -19.83 -13.34 -10.46
CA ASN A 24 -19.59 -12.57 -11.66
C ASN A 24 -18.99 -11.16 -11.37
N ILE A 25 -18.56 -10.91 -10.13
CA ILE A 25 -17.98 -9.63 -9.75
C ILE A 25 -16.47 -9.68 -9.94
N SER A 26 -15.92 -8.76 -10.73
CA SER A 26 -14.47 -8.51 -10.77
C SER A 26 -14.08 -7.62 -9.59
N LEU A 27 -13.02 -7.99 -8.89
CA LEU A 27 -12.39 -7.18 -7.85
C LEU A 27 -11.06 -6.58 -8.33
N ALA A 28 -10.72 -6.76 -9.61
CA ALA A 28 -9.49 -6.24 -10.18
C ALA A 28 -9.47 -4.71 -10.15
N VAL A 29 -8.35 -4.16 -9.69
CA VAL A 29 -8.13 -2.71 -9.54
C VAL A 29 -6.71 -2.35 -9.92
N ASN A 30 -6.47 -1.09 -10.26
CA ASN A 30 -5.14 -0.55 -10.38
C ASN A 30 -4.58 -0.24 -8.98
N VAL A 31 -3.38 -0.73 -8.69
CA VAL A 31 -2.64 -0.41 -7.46
C VAL A 31 -1.69 0.76 -7.67
N SER A 32 -1.31 1.00 -8.92
CA SER A 32 -0.56 2.15 -9.41
C SER A 32 -0.93 2.41 -10.88
N ARG A 33 -0.38 3.44 -11.53
CA ARG A 33 -0.75 3.82 -12.91
C ARG A 33 -0.67 2.68 -13.91
N ASN A 34 0.39 1.86 -13.83
CA ASN A 34 0.67 0.83 -14.84
C ASN A 34 0.40 -0.59 -14.34
N TRP A 35 0.11 -0.78 -13.04
CA TRP A 35 -0.02 -2.10 -12.44
C TRP A 35 -1.39 -2.33 -11.81
N ALA A 36 -1.97 -3.48 -12.14
CA ALA A 36 -3.24 -3.95 -11.59
C ALA A 36 -3.05 -5.20 -10.73
N ILE A 37 -3.98 -5.42 -9.80
CA ILE A 37 -4.10 -6.61 -8.95
C ILE A 37 -5.52 -7.16 -9.04
N ASN A 38 -5.70 -8.47 -8.81
CA ASN A 38 -6.99 -9.14 -8.98
C ASN A 38 -7.95 -8.93 -7.80
N ILE A 39 -7.41 -8.65 -6.60
CA ILE A 39 -8.18 -8.27 -5.41
C ILE A 39 -7.56 -7.01 -4.79
N PRO A 40 -8.34 -6.09 -4.22
CA PRO A 40 -7.88 -4.78 -3.76
C PRO A 40 -7.15 -4.84 -2.40
N ILE A 41 -6.26 -5.83 -2.20
CA ILE A 41 -5.57 -6.08 -0.92
C ILE A 41 -4.06 -5.98 -1.10
N VAL A 42 -3.45 -5.13 -0.28
CA VAL A 42 -2.00 -4.93 -0.19
C VAL A 42 -1.51 -5.29 1.21
N GLY A 43 -0.49 -6.14 1.32
CA GLY A 43 0.18 -6.43 2.60
C GLY A 43 1.08 -5.27 3.02
N SER A 44 0.94 -4.84 4.27
CA SER A 44 1.68 -3.68 4.82
C SER A 44 3.19 -3.94 4.87
N CYS A 45 3.99 -2.92 4.55
CA CYS A 45 5.45 -2.94 4.56
C CYS A 45 6.04 -2.89 5.99
N MET A 46 5.66 -3.84 6.81
CA MET A 46 6.10 -3.98 8.21
C MET A 46 6.88 -5.29 8.39
N ASP A 47 7.94 -5.23 9.20
CA ASP A 47 8.78 -6.38 9.57
C ASP A 47 8.07 -7.47 10.38
N THR A 48 6.83 -7.23 10.75
CA THR A 48 5.90 -8.16 11.43
C THR A 48 4.74 -8.60 10.54
N VAL A 49 4.70 -8.20 9.27
CA VAL A 49 3.59 -8.48 8.35
C VAL A 49 4.05 -9.07 7.04
N THR A 50 4.94 -8.39 6.31
CA THR A 50 5.21 -8.76 4.92
C THR A 50 6.70 -8.94 4.64
N GLU A 51 7.08 -10.20 4.52
CA GLU A 51 8.28 -10.70 3.86
C GLU A 51 7.86 -11.66 2.73
N TYR A 52 8.80 -12.46 2.20
CA TYR A 52 8.59 -13.33 1.04
C TYR A 52 7.35 -14.23 1.17
N GLU A 53 7.16 -14.95 2.29
CA GLU A 53 6.08 -15.92 2.46
C GLU A 53 4.69 -15.24 2.38
N MET A 54 4.52 -14.10 3.05
CA MET A 54 3.29 -13.32 2.99
C MET A 54 3.07 -12.73 1.59
N ALA A 55 4.13 -12.21 0.96
CA ALA A 55 4.04 -11.62 -0.37
C ALA A 55 3.67 -12.67 -1.43
N ALA A 56 4.23 -13.87 -1.36
CA ALA A 56 3.90 -14.98 -2.24
C ALA A 56 2.46 -15.45 -2.07
N THR A 57 1.99 -15.62 -0.83
CA THR A 57 0.62 -16.01 -0.54
C THR A 57 -0.40 -14.97 -1.00
N LEU A 58 -0.12 -13.67 -0.79
CA LEU A 58 -0.97 -12.61 -1.30
C LEU A 58 -1.02 -12.59 -2.83
N MET A 59 0.11 -12.85 -3.49
CA MET A 59 0.20 -12.95 -4.94
C MET A 59 -0.64 -14.14 -5.47
N GLU A 60 -0.58 -15.33 -4.86
CA GLU A 60 -1.44 -16.48 -5.20
C GLU A 60 -2.92 -16.14 -5.08
N MET A 61 -3.30 -15.31 -4.11
CA MET A 61 -4.67 -14.84 -3.92
C MET A 61 -5.06 -13.70 -4.87
N GLY A 62 -4.11 -13.17 -5.64
CA GLY A 62 -4.32 -12.08 -6.60
C GLY A 62 -4.16 -10.68 -6.02
N GLY A 63 -3.65 -10.54 -4.79
CA GLY A 63 -3.21 -9.29 -4.17
C GLY A 63 -1.74 -9.02 -4.36
N VAL A 64 -1.15 -8.13 -3.55
CA VAL A 64 0.28 -7.83 -3.54
C VAL A 64 0.80 -7.63 -2.12
N GLY A 65 1.98 -8.14 -1.81
CA GLY A 65 2.69 -7.86 -0.56
C GLY A 65 3.78 -6.82 -0.79
N CYS A 66 3.87 -5.80 0.08
CA CYS A 66 4.97 -4.84 0.03
C CYS A 66 6.10 -5.29 0.95
N ILE A 67 7.24 -5.72 0.39
CA ILE A 67 8.43 -6.14 1.16
C ILE A 67 8.98 -4.93 1.91
N HIS A 68 9.13 -5.05 3.24
CA HIS A 68 9.57 -3.95 4.09
C HIS A 68 11.06 -3.60 3.90
N ARG A 69 11.48 -2.40 4.33
CA ARG A 69 12.84 -1.87 4.19
C ARG A 69 13.73 -1.98 5.44
N PHE A 70 13.25 -2.63 6.50
CA PHE A 70 13.97 -2.77 7.78
C PHE A 70 14.95 -3.94 7.74
N MET A 71 15.76 -4.00 6.68
CA MET A 71 16.81 -4.99 6.42
C MET A 71 17.86 -4.39 5.49
N SER A 72 18.97 -5.10 5.25
CA SER A 72 19.98 -4.67 4.27
C SER A 72 19.39 -4.60 2.85
N ILE A 73 20.06 -3.91 1.92
CA ILE A 73 19.68 -3.91 0.50
C ILE A 73 19.72 -5.34 -0.04
N GLU A 74 20.79 -6.07 0.28
CA GLU A 74 21.05 -7.44 -0.18
C GLU A 74 19.94 -8.39 0.26
N ASP A 75 19.51 -8.32 1.53
CA ASP A 75 18.44 -9.18 2.05
C ASP A 75 17.08 -8.84 1.40
N GLN A 76 16.77 -7.55 1.18
CA GLN A 76 15.54 -7.15 0.51
C GLN A 76 15.52 -7.56 -0.96
N VAL A 77 16.65 -7.41 -1.66
CA VAL A 77 16.86 -7.87 -3.04
C VAL A 77 16.69 -9.38 -3.15
N GLU A 78 17.22 -10.15 -2.19
CA GLU A 78 17.07 -11.61 -2.19
C GLU A 78 15.58 -12.01 -2.06
N GLN A 79 14.81 -11.33 -1.23
CA GLN A 79 13.37 -11.60 -1.12
C GLN A 79 12.63 -11.27 -2.41
N VAL A 80 12.95 -10.14 -3.06
CA VAL A 80 12.38 -9.77 -4.36
C VAL A 80 12.74 -10.79 -5.44
N LYS A 81 13.99 -11.26 -5.51
CA LYS A 81 14.41 -12.30 -6.46
C LYS A 81 13.67 -13.63 -6.24
N LYS A 82 13.48 -14.05 -5.00
CA LYS A 82 12.67 -15.23 -4.67
C LYS A 82 11.24 -15.07 -5.15
N LEU A 83 10.63 -13.91 -4.89
CA LEU A 83 9.26 -13.62 -5.31
C LEU A 83 9.14 -13.52 -6.83
N ASN A 84 10.14 -12.96 -7.52
CA ASN A 84 10.20 -12.93 -8.97
C ASN A 84 10.28 -14.36 -9.57
N SER A 85 11.15 -15.19 -9.01
CA SER A 85 11.25 -16.59 -9.42
C SER A 85 9.97 -17.38 -9.17
N PHE A 86 9.30 -17.12 -8.06
CA PHE A 86 7.99 -17.70 -7.74
C PHE A 86 6.92 -17.29 -8.76
N ARG A 87 6.78 -15.98 -9.03
CA ARG A 87 5.87 -15.44 -10.05
C ARG A 87 6.12 -16.06 -11.42
N ASP A 88 7.37 -16.15 -11.85
CA ASP A 88 7.75 -16.67 -13.16
C ASP A 88 7.54 -18.19 -13.30
N SER A 89 7.42 -18.92 -12.18
CA SER A 89 7.10 -20.34 -12.18
C SER A 89 5.65 -20.67 -12.52
N ASP A 90 4.74 -19.68 -12.43
CA ASP A 90 3.33 -19.81 -12.75
C ASP A 90 2.87 -18.67 -13.67
N ILE A 91 2.57 -19.01 -14.93
CA ILE A 91 2.12 -18.04 -15.94
C ILE A 91 0.87 -17.25 -15.52
N THR A 92 0.03 -17.82 -14.65
CA THR A 92 -1.17 -17.15 -14.16
C THR A 92 -0.87 -15.98 -13.23
N LEU A 93 0.34 -15.92 -12.66
CA LEU A 93 0.80 -14.87 -11.77
C LEU A 93 1.62 -13.78 -12.51
N SER A 94 2.03 -14.03 -13.76
CA SER A 94 2.98 -13.19 -14.49
C SER A 94 2.54 -11.73 -14.68
N HIS A 95 1.24 -11.45 -14.58
CA HIS A 95 0.66 -10.12 -14.68
C HIS A 95 0.63 -9.34 -13.35
N LEU A 96 0.92 -9.99 -12.22
CA LEU A 96 0.89 -9.37 -10.90
C LEU A 96 2.24 -8.68 -10.57
N PRO A 97 2.20 -7.47 -9.98
CA PRO A 97 3.41 -6.74 -9.64
C PRO A 97 4.10 -7.29 -8.39
N ILE A 98 5.40 -7.04 -8.30
CA ILE A 98 6.21 -7.16 -7.09
C ILE A 98 6.42 -5.75 -6.54
N MET A 99 6.17 -5.56 -5.24
CA MET A 99 6.26 -4.27 -4.55
C MET A 99 7.23 -4.33 -3.37
N ALA A 100 8.08 -3.31 -3.25
CA ALA A 100 9.00 -3.18 -2.12
C ALA A 100 9.10 -1.73 -1.64
N ALA A 101 9.37 -1.55 -0.34
CA ALA A 101 9.44 -0.25 0.29
C ALA A 101 10.86 0.31 0.32
N VAL A 102 10.95 1.66 0.21
CA VAL A 102 12.19 2.44 0.42
C VAL A 102 11.91 3.63 1.34
N GLY A 103 12.95 4.30 1.82
CA GLY A 103 12.85 5.57 2.56
C GLY A 103 12.93 6.81 1.67
N VAL A 104 13.28 7.96 2.29
CA VAL A 104 13.54 9.26 1.62
C VAL A 104 14.90 9.84 1.99
N VAL A 105 15.72 9.10 2.72
CA VAL A 105 17.07 9.50 3.15
C VAL A 105 18.00 8.31 3.13
N GLY A 106 19.29 8.57 3.06
CA GLY A 106 20.33 7.52 3.04
C GLY A 106 20.36 6.78 1.71
N ASP A 107 20.21 5.46 1.75
CA ASP A 107 20.43 4.53 0.64
C ASP A 107 19.20 4.33 -0.28
N TYR A 108 18.17 5.17 -0.18
CA TYR A 108 16.89 4.91 -0.85
C TYR A 108 17.00 4.76 -2.37
N LEU A 109 17.87 5.53 -3.03
CA LEU A 109 18.06 5.47 -4.48
C LEU A 109 18.79 4.19 -4.89
N ASP A 110 19.94 3.90 -4.25
CA ASP A 110 20.70 2.69 -4.53
C ASP A 110 19.86 1.43 -4.26
N ARG A 111 19.06 1.47 -3.19
CA ARG A 111 18.11 0.41 -2.82
C ARG A 111 17.04 0.24 -3.90
N ALA A 112 16.42 1.32 -4.37
CA ALA A 112 15.37 1.26 -5.39
C ALA A 112 15.89 0.70 -6.71
N VAL A 113 17.06 1.13 -7.16
CA VAL A 113 17.71 0.62 -8.38
C VAL A 113 18.02 -0.88 -8.24
N ALA A 114 18.59 -1.31 -7.11
CA ALA A 114 18.88 -2.72 -6.87
C ALA A 114 17.61 -3.58 -6.80
N LEU A 115 16.50 -3.06 -6.28
CA LEU A 115 15.20 -3.72 -6.24
C LEU A 115 14.60 -3.84 -7.64
N GLU A 116 14.66 -2.80 -8.46
CA GLU A 116 14.23 -2.82 -9.86
C GLU A 116 15.00 -3.87 -10.67
N GLU A 117 16.34 -3.88 -10.57
CA GLU A 117 17.21 -4.89 -11.21
C GLU A 117 16.86 -6.34 -10.76
N ALA A 118 16.34 -6.50 -9.55
CA ALA A 118 15.86 -7.77 -9.03
C ALA A 118 14.47 -8.20 -9.54
N GLY A 119 13.76 -7.31 -10.27
CA GLY A 119 12.44 -7.55 -10.84
C GLY A 119 11.27 -6.94 -10.04
N CYS A 120 11.55 -5.98 -9.15
CA CYS A 120 10.51 -5.17 -8.50
C CYS A 120 9.84 -4.26 -9.53
N ASN A 121 8.53 -4.15 -9.47
CA ASN A 121 7.71 -3.38 -10.42
C ASN A 121 7.18 -2.08 -9.79
N ILE A 122 7.05 -2.06 -8.47
CA ILE A 122 6.50 -0.92 -7.73
C ILE A 122 7.41 -0.61 -6.54
N ILE A 123 7.96 0.57 -6.52
CA ILE A 123 8.68 1.13 -5.37
C ILE A 123 7.71 1.94 -4.53
N LEU A 124 7.54 1.58 -3.25
CA LEU A 124 6.71 2.32 -2.31
C LEU A 124 7.59 3.16 -1.38
N ILE A 125 7.46 4.48 -1.43
CA ILE A 125 8.13 5.36 -0.47
C ILE A 125 7.35 5.32 0.84
N ASP A 126 7.99 4.79 1.90
CA ASP A 126 7.36 4.55 3.21
C ASP A 126 7.91 5.52 4.26
N VAL A 127 7.15 6.60 4.53
CA VAL A 127 7.41 7.56 5.59
C VAL A 127 6.15 7.97 6.34
N ALA A 128 6.29 8.33 7.61
CA ALA A 128 5.15 8.71 8.46
C ALA A 128 4.44 10.01 8.01
N HIS A 129 5.16 10.90 7.29
CA HIS A 129 4.65 12.16 6.75
C HIS A 129 5.26 12.40 5.37
N GLY A 130 4.47 12.11 4.34
CA GLY A 130 4.88 12.20 2.94
C GLY A 130 4.89 13.62 2.36
N HIS A 131 4.16 14.56 2.94
CA HIS A 131 4.16 15.94 2.46
C HIS A 131 5.34 16.73 3.06
N HIS A 132 6.53 16.46 2.55
CA HIS A 132 7.81 17.01 3.07
C HIS A 132 8.82 17.15 1.94
N SER A 133 9.74 18.12 2.04
CA SER A 133 10.76 18.39 1.02
C SER A 133 11.65 17.17 0.67
N ASN A 134 11.95 16.29 1.63
CA ASN A 134 12.67 15.05 1.33
C ASN A 134 11.87 14.10 0.45
N MET A 135 10.53 14.12 0.51
CA MET A 135 9.68 13.36 -0.39
C MET A 135 9.76 13.90 -1.82
N GLU A 136 9.71 15.24 -2.00
CA GLU A 136 9.87 15.88 -3.30
C GLU A 136 11.20 15.47 -3.96
N VAL A 137 12.30 15.57 -3.21
CA VAL A 137 13.63 15.16 -3.69
C VAL A 137 13.66 13.68 -4.04
N ALA A 138 13.26 12.80 -3.10
CA ALA A 138 13.33 11.37 -3.31
C ALA A 138 12.44 10.90 -4.47
N LEU A 139 11.20 11.40 -4.56
CA LEU A 139 10.28 11.04 -5.63
C LEU A 139 10.80 11.50 -6.99
N THR A 140 11.28 12.74 -7.09
CA THR A 140 11.86 13.28 -8.33
C THR A 140 13.10 12.48 -8.76
N GLU A 141 14.00 12.16 -7.82
CA GLU A 141 15.20 11.35 -8.12
C GLU A 141 14.86 9.93 -8.53
N LEU A 142 13.92 9.27 -7.85
CA LEU A 142 13.46 7.93 -8.22
C LEU A 142 12.86 7.93 -9.63
N LYS A 143 11.98 8.87 -9.95
CA LYS A 143 11.38 8.98 -11.29
C LYS A 143 12.40 9.33 -12.38
N ALA A 144 13.52 9.93 -12.04
CA ALA A 144 14.59 10.24 -12.99
C ALA A 144 15.58 9.09 -13.21
N ASN A 145 15.66 8.11 -12.30
CA ASN A 145 16.66 7.04 -12.32
C ASN A 145 16.10 5.64 -12.52
N LEU A 146 14.80 5.44 -12.28
CA LEU A 146 14.11 4.17 -12.55
C LEU A 146 13.54 4.16 -13.96
N GLU A 147 13.32 2.98 -14.50
CA GLU A 147 12.72 2.79 -15.83
C GLU A 147 11.22 3.15 -15.85
N ASP A 148 10.71 3.52 -17.00
CA ASP A 148 9.31 3.97 -17.17
C ASP A 148 8.25 2.91 -16.76
N TYR A 149 8.63 1.63 -16.71
CA TYR A 149 7.75 0.53 -16.31
C TYR A 149 7.74 0.30 -14.78
N THR A 150 8.63 0.97 -14.03
CA THR A 150 8.66 0.90 -12.56
C THR A 150 7.89 2.09 -11.98
N ASP A 151 6.75 1.77 -11.35
CA ASP A 151 5.91 2.78 -10.71
C ASP A 151 6.43 3.16 -9.31
N VAL A 152 6.20 4.41 -8.92
CA VAL A 152 6.53 4.90 -7.58
C VAL A 152 5.26 5.34 -6.86
N ILE A 153 4.90 4.60 -5.79
CA ILE A 153 3.82 4.99 -4.87
C ILE A 153 4.41 5.83 -3.74
N ALA A 154 3.82 6.97 -3.46
CA ALA A 154 4.31 7.88 -2.43
C ALA A 154 3.30 8.04 -1.28
N GLY A 155 3.79 8.11 -0.05
CA GLY A 155 2.99 8.30 1.17
C GLY A 155 3.81 8.20 2.47
N ASN A 156 3.14 8.38 3.63
CA ASN A 156 1.71 8.56 3.80
C ASN A 156 1.31 10.03 3.75
N ILE A 157 0.17 10.28 3.15
CA ILE A 157 -0.45 11.61 3.11
C ILE A 157 -1.90 11.57 3.61
N ALA A 158 -2.51 12.72 3.84
CA ALA A 158 -3.88 12.79 4.34
C ALA A 158 -4.64 14.04 3.88
N THR A 159 -4.09 14.87 2.98
CA THR A 159 -4.67 16.15 2.55
C THR A 159 -4.66 16.30 1.04
N THR A 160 -5.56 17.15 0.54
CA THR A 160 -5.66 17.52 -0.88
C THR A 160 -4.35 18.13 -1.38
N ASP A 161 -3.80 19.11 -0.66
CA ASP A 161 -2.56 19.80 -1.04
C ASP A 161 -1.39 18.82 -1.18
N ALA A 162 -1.28 17.85 -0.24
CA ALA A 162 -0.27 16.81 -0.33
C ALA A 162 -0.43 15.93 -1.58
N ALA A 163 -1.68 15.60 -1.93
CA ALA A 163 -1.95 14.81 -3.13
C ALA A 163 -1.60 15.57 -4.41
N GLU A 164 -1.94 16.86 -4.49
CA GLU A 164 -1.59 17.74 -5.61
C GLU A 164 -0.07 17.78 -5.82
N ASP A 165 0.69 18.02 -4.75
CA ASP A 165 2.14 18.10 -4.81
C ASP A 165 2.79 16.75 -5.17
N LEU A 166 2.40 15.64 -4.55
CA LEU A 166 2.97 14.33 -4.87
C LEU A 166 2.68 13.91 -6.33
N ILE A 167 1.50 14.21 -6.83
CA ILE A 167 1.14 13.97 -8.24
C ILE A 167 2.02 14.85 -9.16
N ALA A 168 2.19 16.12 -8.82
CA ALA A 168 3.05 17.03 -9.59
C ALA A 168 4.53 16.61 -9.58
N TRP A 169 5.00 15.99 -8.49
CA TRP A 169 6.35 15.43 -8.39
C TRP A 169 6.52 14.08 -9.09
N GLY A 170 5.43 13.49 -9.61
CA GLY A 170 5.47 12.31 -10.46
C GLY A 170 5.04 11.00 -9.79
N ALA A 171 4.29 11.03 -8.69
CA ALA A 171 3.75 9.81 -8.08
C ALA A 171 2.81 9.05 -9.01
N ASP A 172 2.98 7.72 -9.09
CA ASP A 172 2.13 6.80 -9.86
C ASP A 172 1.03 6.16 -9.00
N GLY A 173 1.07 6.37 -7.69
CA GLY A 173 0.06 5.99 -6.72
C GLY A 173 0.23 6.76 -5.42
N LEU A 174 -0.85 6.89 -4.65
CA LEU A 174 -0.86 7.62 -3.38
C LEU A 174 -1.22 6.68 -2.23
N ARG A 175 -0.36 6.62 -1.20
CA ARG A 175 -0.70 5.93 0.06
C ARG A 175 -1.27 6.92 1.06
N VAL A 176 -2.55 6.73 1.40
CA VAL A 176 -3.36 7.69 2.16
C VAL A 176 -3.74 7.14 3.52
N GLY A 177 -3.33 7.85 4.58
CA GLY A 177 -3.67 7.51 5.96
C GLY A 177 -2.58 7.94 6.95
N ILE A 178 -2.88 8.86 7.85
CA ILE A 178 -1.99 9.29 8.93
C ILE A 178 -2.69 9.09 10.27
N GLY A 179 -2.13 8.22 11.10
CA GLY A 179 -2.61 8.00 12.46
C GLY A 179 -3.75 6.97 12.59
N GLY A 180 -4.23 6.35 11.49
CA GLY A 180 -5.34 5.38 11.51
C GLY A 180 -4.93 3.95 11.87
N GLY A 181 -3.66 3.59 11.78
CA GLY A 181 -3.17 2.23 12.04
C GLY A 181 -3.31 1.83 13.51
N SER A 182 -3.59 0.54 13.78
CA SER A 182 -3.76 0.02 15.14
C SER A 182 -2.49 0.11 15.99
N LEU A 183 -1.31 -0.04 15.38
CA LEU A 183 0.00 0.13 16.02
C LEU A 183 0.58 1.54 15.87
N CYS A 184 -0.13 2.44 15.17
CA CYS A 184 0.37 3.78 14.88
C CYS A 184 0.38 4.65 16.14
N THR A 185 1.57 5.08 16.54
CA THR A 185 1.77 5.97 17.70
C THR A 185 1.73 7.46 17.32
N THR A 186 1.65 7.81 16.04
CA THR A 186 1.74 9.20 15.55
C THR A 186 0.75 10.11 16.25
N ARG A 187 -0.55 9.75 16.27
CA ARG A 187 -1.58 10.57 16.95
C ARG A 187 -1.30 10.78 18.43
N VAL A 188 -0.87 9.72 19.10
CA VAL A 188 -0.66 9.76 20.57
C VAL A 188 0.58 10.56 20.93
N LYS A 189 1.65 10.45 20.14
CA LYS A 189 2.94 11.10 20.40
C LYS A 189 3.04 12.51 19.87
N THR A 190 2.42 12.80 18.71
CA THR A 190 2.61 14.08 18.02
C THR A 190 1.34 14.93 17.95
N GLY A 191 0.17 14.34 18.17
CA GLY A 191 -1.13 14.99 17.98
C GLY A 191 -1.58 15.11 16.52
N PHE A 192 -0.75 14.67 15.55
CA PHE A 192 -1.09 14.71 14.12
C PHE A 192 -1.83 13.44 13.67
N GLY A 193 -2.78 13.62 12.78
CA GLY A 193 -3.55 12.57 12.13
C GLY A 193 -4.84 13.10 11.53
N VAL A 194 -5.37 12.37 10.54
CA VAL A 194 -6.66 12.65 9.92
C VAL A 194 -7.48 11.37 9.92
N PRO A 195 -8.77 11.40 10.32
CA PRO A 195 -9.67 10.26 10.20
C PRO A 195 -9.75 9.73 8.76
N ASN A 196 -9.67 8.41 8.58
CA ASN A 196 -9.38 7.79 7.29
C ASN A 196 -10.42 8.07 6.19
N VAL A 197 -11.72 8.05 6.51
CA VAL A 197 -12.78 8.37 5.53
C VAL A 197 -12.59 9.77 4.99
N THR A 198 -12.32 10.72 5.88
CA THR A 198 -12.09 12.12 5.47
C THR A 198 -10.84 12.27 4.61
N SER A 199 -9.71 11.66 5.00
CA SER A 199 -8.47 11.76 4.21
C SER A 199 -8.62 11.13 2.81
N ILE A 200 -9.24 9.95 2.70
CA ILE A 200 -9.49 9.30 1.41
C ILE A 200 -10.38 10.20 0.54
N THR A 201 -11.51 10.66 1.07
CA THR A 201 -12.46 11.51 0.32
C THR A 201 -11.83 12.82 -0.16
N ASP A 202 -10.96 13.43 0.65
CA ASP A 202 -10.27 14.66 0.27
C ASP A 202 -9.23 14.42 -0.82
N VAL A 203 -8.41 13.39 -0.69
CA VAL A 203 -7.39 13.01 -1.68
C VAL A 203 -8.04 12.53 -2.98
N PHE A 204 -9.14 11.77 -2.91
CA PHE A 204 -9.87 11.25 -4.08
C PHE A 204 -10.25 12.35 -5.08
N LYS A 205 -10.65 13.53 -4.61
CA LYS A 205 -11.03 14.65 -5.47
C LYS A 205 -9.94 15.09 -6.46
N VAL A 206 -8.69 14.91 -6.09
CA VAL A 206 -7.53 15.27 -6.92
C VAL A 206 -7.02 14.05 -7.69
N ALA A 207 -6.86 12.93 -6.99
CA ALA A 207 -6.28 11.72 -7.54
C ALA A 207 -7.12 11.15 -8.71
N ASP A 208 -8.46 11.12 -8.59
CA ASP A 208 -9.38 10.67 -9.63
C ASP A 208 -9.24 11.48 -10.92
N ASN A 209 -9.18 12.81 -10.81
CA ASN A 209 -8.97 13.70 -11.97
C ASN A 209 -7.60 13.48 -12.64
N ALA A 210 -6.59 13.06 -11.90
CA ALA A 210 -5.24 12.82 -12.39
C ALA A 210 -5.01 11.35 -12.84
N GLY A 211 -5.99 10.47 -12.63
CA GLY A 211 -5.87 9.04 -12.89
C GLY A 211 -4.78 8.37 -12.06
N VAL A 212 -4.61 8.79 -10.79
CA VAL A 212 -3.63 8.24 -9.86
C VAL A 212 -4.35 7.40 -8.81
N PRO A 213 -4.09 6.07 -8.72
CA PRO A 213 -4.75 5.20 -7.75
C PRO A 213 -4.43 5.56 -6.29
N ILE A 214 -5.41 5.32 -5.42
CA ILE A 214 -5.33 5.54 -3.97
C ILE A 214 -5.27 4.21 -3.24
N MET A 215 -4.24 4.03 -2.43
CA MET A 215 -4.10 2.95 -1.46
C MET A 215 -4.47 3.48 -0.06
N ALA A 216 -5.62 3.05 0.48
CA ALA A 216 -6.02 3.43 1.83
C ALA A 216 -5.25 2.62 2.88
N ASP A 217 -4.54 3.31 3.78
CA ASP A 217 -3.71 2.70 4.81
C ASP A 217 -4.21 3.00 6.22
N GLY A 218 -4.33 1.94 7.01
CA GLY A 218 -4.68 1.99 8.43
C GLY A 218 -6.18 1.97 8.74
N GLY A 219 -6.50 1.49 9.93
CA GLY A 219 -7.87 1.43 10.45
C GLY A 219 -8.75 0.31 9.89
N ILE A 220 -8.23 -0.56 9.02
CA ILE A 220 -8.94 -1.70 8.46
C ILE A 220 -8.92 -2.86 9.47
N LYS A 221 -10.08 -3.22 10.00
CA LYS A 221 -10.28 -4.27 11.00
C LYS A 221 -11.20 -5.39 10.52
N SER A 222 -11.92 -5.15 9.42
CA SER A 222 -12.92 -6.08 8.89
C SER A 222 -13.10 -5.89 7.38
N SER A 223 -13.77 -6.85 6.73
CA SER A 223 -14.18 -6.72 5.33
C SER A 223 -15.15 -5.55 5.10
N GLY A 224 -15.94 -5.19 6.11
CA GLY A 224 -16.81 -4.00 6.06
C GLY A 224 -16.01 -2.70 5.96
N ASP A 225 -14.86 -2.59 6.63
CA ASP A 225 -14.00 -1.42 6.53
C ASP A 225 -13.34 -1.32 5.15
N ILE A 226 -12.97 -2.47 4.56
CA ILE A 226 -12.49 -2.53 3.16
C ILE A 226 -13.56 -1.97 2.23
N ALA A 227 -14.81 -2.46 2.33
CA ALA A 227 -15.90 -1.99 1.51
C ALA A 227 -16.16 -0.48 1.67
N LYS A 228 -16.06 0.04 2.90
CA LYS A 228 -16.19 1.48 3.18
C LYS A 228 -15.04 2.28 2.56
N ALA A 229 -13.78 1.81 2.67
CA ALA A 229 -12.63 2.48 2.07
C ALA A 229 -12.77 2.59 0.55
N LEU A 230 -13.14 1.49 -0.12
CA LEU A 230 -13.37 1.47 -1.57
C LEU A 230 -14.55 2.39 -1.96
N ALA A 231 -15.65 2.35 -1.21
CA ALA A 231 -16.83 3.17 -1.50
C ALA A 231 -16.59 4.69 -1.35
N VAL A 232 -15.60 5.10 -0.57
CA VAL A 232 -15.27 6.55 -0.38
C VAL A 232 -14.12 7.01 -1.26
N GLY A 233 -13.61 6.14 -2.17
CA GLY A 233 -12.71 6.53 -3.23
C GLY A 233 -11.31 5.91 -3.19
N ALA A 234 -11.04 4.90 -2.34
CA ALA A 234 -9.81 4.13 -2.43
C ALA A 234 -9.93 3.07 -3.54
N ASP A 235 -8.84 2.81 -4.28
CA ASP A 235 -8.75 1.73 -5.26
C ASP A 235 -8.39 0.41 -4.57
N CYS A 236 -7.50 0.46 -3.59
CA CYS A 236 -7.10 -0.71 -2.80
C CYS A 236 -6.85 -0.32 -1.33
N VAL A 237 -6.66 -1.33 -0.49
CA VAL A 237 -6.39 -1.13 0.95
C VAL A 237 -5.08 -1.81 1.36
N MET A 238 -4.28 -1.12 2.18
CA MET A 238 -3.13 -1.72 2.84
C MET A 238 -3.53 -2.26 4.20
N VAL A 239 -3.23 -3.55 4.41
CA VAL A 239 -3.67 -4.31 5.58
C VAL A 239 -2.45 -4.77 6.38
N GLY A 240 -2.41 -4.43 7.66
CA GLY A 240 -1.38 -4.84 8.61
C GLY A 240 -1.93 -5.81 9.66
N SER A 241 -2.73 -5.31 10.59
CA SER A 241 -3.18 -6.08 11.78
C SER A 241 -4.00 -7.33 11.47
N LEU A 242 -4.71 -7.39 10.34
CA LEU A 242 -5.45 -8.59 9.92
C LEU A 242 -4.53 -9.71 9.40
N LEU A 243 -3.34 -9.37 8.93
CA LEU A 243 -2.34 -10.31 8.43
C LEU A 243 -1.28 -10.64 9.47
N ALA A 244 -1.01 -9.74 10.41
CA ALA A 244 -0.05 -9.94 11.48
C ALA A 244 -0.41 -11.16 12.35
N GLY A 245 0.59 -12.01 12.63
CA GLY A 245 0.41 -13.21 13.43
C GLY A 245 -0.22 -14.39 12.68
N THR A 246 -0.44 -14.29 11.37
CA THR A 246 -0.75 -15.46 10.52
C THR A 246 0.52 -16.30 10.32
N LYS A 247 0.37 -17.50 9.80
CA LYS A 247 1.50 -18.43 9.55
C LYS A 247 2.54 -17.84 8.60
N GLU A 248 2.10 -17.03 7.65
CA GLU A 248 2.90 -16.42 6.58
C GLU A 248 3.58 -15.12 7.02
N SER A 249 3.16 -14.53 8.15
CA SER A 249 3.80 -13.31 8.67
C SER A 249 5.17 -13.62 9.25
N PRO A 250 6.17 -12.73 9.07
CA PRO A 250 7.50 -12.93 9.62
C PRO A 250 7.50 -12.86 11.15
N GLY A 251 8.49 -13.52 11.76
CA GLY A 251 8.71 -13.53 13.20
C GLY A 251 8.70 -14.93 13.81
N ALA A 252 9.07 -15.02 15.06
CA ALA A 252 9.09 -16.28 15.81
C ALA A 252 7.69 -16.63 16.33
N ILE A 253 7.26 -17.86 16.10
CA ILE A 253 6.04 -18.40 16.73
C ILE A 253 6.41 -18.78 18.16
N LEU A 254 5.78 -18.12 19.13
CA LEU A 254 5.92 -18.45 20.54
C LEU A 254 4.73 -19.30 20.98
N GLU A 255 4.99 -20.59 21.28
CA GLU A 255 3.99 -21.42 21.93
C GLU A 255 3.80 -20.95 23.39
N THR A 256 2.57 -20.60 23.74
CA THR A 256 2.24 -20.25 25.14
C THR A 256 1.60 -21.47 25.82
N PRO A 257 1.67 -21.56 27.19
CA PRO A 257 1.04 -22.66 27.92
C PRO A 257 -0.49 -22.77 27.75
N ALA A 258 -1.10 -21.80 27.08
CA ALA A 258 -2.55 -21.79 26.76
C ALA A 258 -2.87 -22.19 25.31
N GLY A 259 -1.87 -22.60 24.53
CA GLY A 259 -2.01 -22.95 23.12
C GLY A 259 -1.69 -21.79 22.18
#